data_68c305a0b7ccd9287ac0b22d34c999b6
#
_entry.id   68c305a0b7ccd9287ac0b22d34c999b6
#
_cell.length_a   1.000
_cell.length_b   1.000
_cell.length_c   1.000
_cell.angle_alpha   90.00
_cell.angle_beta   90.00
_cell.angle_gamma   90.00
#
_symmetry.space_group_name_H-M   'P 1'
#
loop_
_entity.id
_entity.type
_entity.pdbx_description
1 polymer ?
#
loop_
_entity_poly.entity_id
_entity_poly.type
_entity_poly.pdbx_seq_one_letter_code
_entity_poly.pdbx_strand_id
1 'polypeptide(L)'
;MAKAPIAGTVKTRLVPPLAHDQAADLARALLLDQLEHLAGLRDVDLYVAFTPPEAEGLMQRMASRSCPCFPQQGDDLGERMREALAELWRRGHRSAAIIGSDVAAVPLEFFDRAFELLSSKESRVVLGPSRDGGYYFIGMNRPAPEIFDGMSWSHDRVLSETTARLARLGIDFDLLAEWFDIDTAGDIELLRSSDPSVCGAMKRTVNLLRRVDLWPR
;
A
#
# COMPACT_ATOMS: atom_id res chain seq x y z
N MET A 1 3.67 0.39 2.85
CA MET A 1 3.75 1.49 3.86
C MET A 1 2.48 1.51 4.68
N ALA A 2 2.56 1.73 5.99
CA ALA A 2 1.41 1.67 6.88
C ALA A 2 1.40 2.81 7.89
N LYS A 3 0.22 3.33 8.19
CA LYS A 3 -0.03 4.14 9.39
C LYS A 3 -0.43 3.21 10.52
N ALA A 4 0.19 3.35 11.69
CA ALA A 4 -0.13 2.51 12.83
C ALA A 4 -1.63 2.62 13.18
N PRO A 5 -2.32 1.52 13.47
CA PRO A 5 -3.75 1.49 13.74
C PRO A 5 -4.07 2.05 15.14
N ILE A 6 -4.00 3.37 15.26
CA ILE A 6 -4.28 4.13 16.48
C ILE A 6 -5.63 4.81 16.32
N ALA A 7 -6.52 4.64 17.31
CA ALA A 7 -7.86 5.23 17.30
C ALA A 7 -7.82 6.77 17.08
N GLY A 8 -8.69 7.27 16.22
CA GLY A 8 -8.77 8.67 15.85
C GLY A 8 -7.74 9.14 14.80
N THR A 9 -6.79 8.27 14.38
CA THR A 9 -5.75 8.66 13.41
C THR A 9 -5.86 7.97 12.07
N VAL A 10 -6.58 6.85 11.98
CA VAL A 10 -6.73 6.02 10.78
C VAL A 10 -8.20 5.86 10.41
N LYS A 11 -8.48 5.66 9.11
CA LYS A 11 -9.83 5.43 8.56
C LYS A 11 -10.88 6.43 9.04
N THR A 12 -10.48 7.68 9.21
CA THR A 12 -11.35 8.75 9.73
C THR A 12 -12.54 9.08 8.83
N ARG A 13 -12.46 8.77 7.53
CA ARG A 13 -13.58 8.91 6.58
C ARG A 13 -14.67 7.86 6.77
N LEU A 14 -14.39 6.81 7.56
CA LEU A 14 -15.36 5.81 7.97
C LEU A 14 -15.96 6.09 9.35
N VAL A 15 -15.67 7.23 9.95
CA VAL A 15 -16.20 7.69 11.24
C VAL A 15 -17.07 8.94 11.04
N PRO A 16 -18.42 8.85 11.10
CA PRO A 16 -19.24 7.63 11.21
C PRO A 16 -19.28 6.84 9.88
N PRO A 17 -19.78 5.58 9.83
CA PRO A 17 -20.55 4.89 10.87
C PRO A 17 -19.72 4.15 11.93
N LEU A 18 -18.42 3.94 11.69
CA LEU A 18 -17.55 3.30 12.69
C LEU A 18 -17.25 4.25 13.86
N ALA A 19 -17.04 3.69 15.05
CA ALA A 19 -16.35 4.39 16.12
C ALA A 19 -14.84 4.42 15.85
N HIS A 20 -14.09 5.32 16.50
CA HIS A 20 -12.65 5.49 16.28
C HIS A 20 -11.83 4.22 16.56
N ASP A 21 -12.20 3.45 17.58
CA ASP A 21 -11.60 2.16 17.91
C ASP A 21 -11.89 1.09 16.83
N GLN A 22 -13.13 1.03 16.34
CA GLN A 22 -13.52 0.15 15.25
C GLN A 22 -12.78 0.50 13.93
N ALA A 23 -12.56 1.79 13.65
CA ALA A 23 -11.78 2.25 12.51
C ALA A 23 -10.30 1.84 12.64
N ALA A 24 -9.73 1.90 13.84
CA ALA A 24 -8.39 1.40 14.11
C ALA A 24 -8.30 -0.14 13.97
N ASP A 25 -9.32 -0.87 14.45
CA ASP A 25 -9.40 -2.32 14.26
C ASP A 25 -9.52 -2.69 12.78
N LEU A 26 -10.23 -1.89 11.97
CA LEU A 26 -10.29 -2.08 10.52
C LEU A 26 -8.91 -1.88 9.86
N ALA A 27 -8.21 -0.81 10.20
CA ALA A 27 -6.86 -0.57 9.70
C ALA A 27 -5.90 -1.70 10.09
N ARG A 28 -6.04 -2.24 11.30
CA ARG A 28 -5.29 -3.42 11.75
C ARG A 28 -5.63 -4.66 10.93
N ALA A 29 -6.91 -4.92 10.69
CA ALA A 29 -7.37 -6.08 9.94
C ALA A 29 -6.86 -6.04 8.49
N LEU A 30 -6.97 -4.88 7.83
CA LEU A 30 -6.46 -4.62 6.48
C LEU A 30 -4.96 -4.92 6.38
N LEU A 31 -4.15 -4.36 7.28
CA LEU A 31 -2.71 -4.59 7.28
C LEU A 31 -2.36 -6.08 7.46
N LEU A 32 -3.03 -6.76 8.39
CA LEU A 32 -2.74 -8.17 8.66
C LEU A 32 -3.18 -9.09 7.52
N ASP A 33 -4.34 -8.83 6.90
CA ASP A 33 -4.80 -9.56 5.73
C ASP A 33 -3.85 -9.35 4.55
N GLN A 34 -3.40 -8.11 4.33
CA GLN A 34 -2.45 -7.80 3.27
C GLN A 34 -1.09 -8.49 3.47
N LEU A 35 -0.55 -8.49 4.70
CA LEU A 35 0.72 -9.17 4.97
C LEU A 35 0.61 -10.69 4.76
N GLU A 36 -0.52 -11.29 5.16
CA GLU A 36 -0.78 -12.71 4.92
C GLU A 36 -0.92 -13.01 3.42
N HIS A 37 -1.62 -12.15 2.69
CA HIS A 37 -1.82 -12.29 1.24
C HIS A 37 -0.49 -12.17 0.49
N LEU A 38 0.29 -11.12 0.76
CA LEU A 38 1.59 -10.87 0.11
C LEU A 38 2.65 -11.92 0.46
N ALA A 39 2.52 -12.62 1.59
CA ALA A 39 3.39 -13.76 1.92
C ALA A 39 3.27 -14.92 0.93
N GLY A 40 2.27 -14.92 0.04
CA GLY A 40 2.13 -15.84 -1.08
C GLY A 40 3.08 -15.56 -2.26
N LEU A 41 3.67 -14.35 -2.33
CA LEU A 41 4.65 -13.99 -3.37
C LEU A 41 5.95 -14.80 -3.17
N ARG A 42 6.56 -15.20 -4.29
CA ARG A 42 7.84 -15.93 -4.28
C ARG A 42 8.98 -14.95 -4.53
N ASP A 43 10.11 -15.22 -3.90
CA ASP A 43 11.36 -14.47 -4.09
C ASP A 43 11.21 -12.95 -3.80
N VAL A 44 10.29 -12.60 -2.89
CA VAL A 44 10.01 -11.24 -2.43
C VAL A 44 10.17 -11.14 -0.93
N ASP A 45 11.03 -10.22 -0.49
CA ASP A 45 11.17 -9.87 0.92
C ASP A 45 10.15 -8.79 1.29
N LEU A 46 9.35 -9.03 2.32
CA LEU A 46 8.36 -8.09 2.82
C LEU A 46 8.90 -7.28 3.99
N TYR A 47 8.57 -5.98 3.99
CA TYR A 47 8.89 -5.04 5.06
C TYR A 47 7.68 -4.17 5.37
N VAL A 48 7.55 -3.72 6.61
CA VAL A 48 6.56 -2.71 6.99
C VAL A 48 7.26 -1.39 7.32
N ALA A 49 7.19 -0.42 6.41
CA ALA A 49 7.55 0.96 6.72
C ALA A 49 6.34 1.65 7.38
N PHE A 50 6.47 2.07 8.63
CA PHE A 50 5.34 2.55 9.45
C PHE A 50 5.49 3.98 9.95
N THR A 51 4.37 4.61 10.27
CA THR A 51 4.30 5.92 10.95
C THR A 51 3.16 5.89 12.00
N PRO A 52 3.25 6.60 13.14
CA PRO A 52 4.40 7.38 13.60
C PRO A 52 5.49 6.49 14.23
N PRO A 53 6.73 7.01 14.37
CA PRO A 53 7.85 6.22 14.92
C PRO A 53 7.60 5.64 16.31
N GLU A 54 6.85 6.35 17.15
CA GLU A 54 6.50 5.95 18.53
C GLU A 54 5.65 4.65 18.58
N ALA A 55 5.05 4.29 17.45
CA ALA A 55 4.25 3.06 17.32
C ALA A 55 5.12 1.79 17.08
N GLU A 56 6.44 1.87 17.12
CA GLU A 56 7.34 0.76 16.80
C GLU A 56 6.98 -0.53 17.53
N GLY A 57 6.80 -0.46 18.84
CA GLY A 57 6.44 -1.64 19.64
C GLY A 57 5.08 -2.24 19.26
N LEU A 58 4.11 -1.43 18.81
CA LEU A 58 2.84 -1.92 18.29
C LEU A 58 3.05 -2.62 16.94
N MET A 59 3.77 -2.01 16.02
CA MET A 59 3.99 -2.54 14.67
C MET A 59 4.81 -3.82 14.68
N GLN A 60 5.84 -3.91 15.53
CA GLN A 60 6.64 -5.13 15.72
C GLN A 60 5.81 -6.31 16.28
N ARG A 61 4.83 -6.04 17.16
CA ARG A 61 3.90 -7.08 17.64
C ARG A 61 2.90 -7.53 16.59
N MET A 62 2.55 -6.66 15.64
CA MET A 62 1.61 -6.97 14.56
C MET A 62 2.26 -7.71 13.40
N ALA A 63 3.44 -7.28 13.00
CA ALA A 63 4.19 -7.94 11.95
C ALA A 63 4.80 -9.26 12.46
N SER A 64 4.90 -10.24 11.58
CA SER A 64 5.59 -11.48 11.90
C SER A 64 7.12 -11.26 11.97
N ARG A 65 7.85 -12.20 12.57
CA ARG A 65 9.33 -12.17 12.58
C ARG A 65 9.94 -12.19 11.17
N SER A 66 9.21 -12.73 10.21
CA SER A 66 9.61 -12.77 8.79
C SER A 66 9.29 -11.47 8.02
N CYS A 67 8.68 -10.49 8.66
CA CYS A 67 8.37 -9.19 8.06
C CYS A 67 8.91 -8.05 8.93
N PRO A 68 10.20 -7.68 8.78
CA PRO A 68 10.81 -6.62 9.57
C PRO A 68 10.10 -5.28 9.39
N CYS A 69 10.08 -4.48 10.46
CA CYS A 69 9.48 -3.15 10.46
C CYS A 69 10.57 -2.07 10.59
N PHE A 70 10.33 -0.91 9.98
CA PHE A 70 11.14 0.28 10.22
C PHE A 70 10.27 1.54 10.13
N PRO A 71 10.60 2.61 10.87
CA PRO A 71 9.83 3.85 10.82
C PRO A 71 10.04 4.57 9.49
N GLN A 72 8.97 5.18 8.97
CA GLN A 72 9.04 6.09 7.83
C GLN A 72 9.78 7.37 8.23
N GLN A 73 10.55 7.92 7.30
CA GLN A 73 11.28 9.17 7.46
C GLN A 73 10.84 10.17 6.38
N GLY A 74 10.68 11.44 6.74
CA GLY A 74 10.27 12.52 5.85
C GLY A 74 9.00 13.22 6.32
N ASP A 75 8.86 14.46 5.89
CA ASP A 75 7.79 15.36 6.31
C ASP A 75 6.50 15.12 5.51
N ASP A 76 6.61 14.78 4.23
CA ASP A 76 5.49 14.46 3.36
C ASP A 76 5.50 13.00 2.87
N LEU A 77 4.46 12.63 2.11
CA LEU A 77 4.32 11.26 1.58
C LEU A 77 5.42 10.92 0.56
N GLY A 78 5.84 11.86 -0.27
CA GLY A 78 6.88 11.67 -1.27
C GLY A 78 8.24 11.40 -0.64
N GLU A 79 8.62 12.20 0.34
CA GLU A 79 9.85 11.98 1.10
C GLU A 79 9.82 10.62 1.81
N ARG A 80 8.70 10.26 2.42
CA ARG A 80 8.53 8.95 3.08
C ARG A 80 8.66 7.78 2.11
N MET A 81 8.11 7.89 0.91
CA MET A 81 8.27 6.87 -0.14
C MET A 81 9.73 6.80 -0.61
N ARG A 82 10.36 7.95 -0.87
CA ARG A 82 11.76 8.04 -1.27
C ARG A 82 12.68 7.36 -0.24
N GLU A 83 12.54 7.72 1.04
CA GLU A 83 13.38 7.16 2.10
C GLU A 83 13.10 5.67 2.34
N ALA A 84 11.84 5.23 2.23
CA ALA A 84 11.50 3.80 2.33
C ALA A 84 12.17 2.99 1.20
N LEU A 85 12.13 3.47 -0.03
CA LEU A 85 12.82 2.82 -1.15
C LEU A 85 14.35 2.85 -0.97
N ALA A 86 14.91 4.00 -0.54
CA ALA A 86 16.34 4.13 -0.26
C ALA A 86 16.82 3.14 0.81
N GLU A 87 16.00 2.87 1.84
CA GLU A 87 16.28 1.87 2.86
C GLU A 87 16.38 0.46 2.26
N LEU A 88 15.48 0.09 1.35
CA LEU A 88 15.51 -1.21 0.69
C LEU A 88 16.78 -1.38 -0.16
N TRP A 89 17.21 -0.35 -0.89
CA TRP A 89 18.48 -0.40 -1.62
C TRP A 89 19.70 -0.47 -0.70
N ARG A 90 19.70 0.24 0.43
CA ARG A 90 20.76 0.11 1.44
C ARG A 90 20.86 -1.32 2.00
N ARG A 91 19.75 -2.06 2.02
CA ARG A 91 19.70 -3.49 2.37
C ARG A 91 20.15 -4.43 1.25
N GLY A 92 20.48 -3.91 0.07
CA GLY A 92 21.02 -4.68 -1.05
C GLY A 92 20.00 -5.21 -2.04
N HIS A 93 18.73 -4.79 -1.96
CA HIS A 93 17.72 -5.19 -2.94
C HIS A 93 17.99 -4.54 -4.30
N ARG A 94 17.79 -5.30 -5.39
CA ARG A 94 17.98 -4.83 -6.76
C ARG A 94 16.76 -4.07 -7.29
N SER A 95 15.59 -4.46 -6.85
CA SER A 95 14.31 -3.80 -7.13
C SER A 95 13.60 -3.57 -5.81
N ALA A 96 12.88 -2.49 -5.72
CA ALA A 96 12.11 -2.14 -4.54
C ALA A 96 10.74 -1.63 -4.95
N ALA A 97 9.72 -1.94 -4.14
CA ALA A 97 8.38 -1.48 -4.38
C ALA A 97 7.69 -1.06 -3.08
N ILE A 98 6.73 -0.17 -3.22
CA ILE A 98 5.84 0.27 -2.15
C ILE A 98 4.41 -0.08 -2.53
N ILE A 99 3.68 -0.58 -1.54
CA ILE A 99 2.22 -0.74 -1.58
C ILE A 99 1.61 -0.06 -0.35
N GLY A 100 0.42 0.54 -0.52
CA GLY A 100 -0.39 1.07 0.58
C GLY A 100 -0.93 -0.05 1.47
N SER A 101 -1.08 0.17 2.76
CA SER A 101 -1.68 -0.81 3.70
C SER A 101 -3.21 -0.85 3.63
N ASP A 102 -3.79 0.07 2.89
CA ASP A 102 -5.24 0.32 2.83
C ASP A 102 -5.90 -0.33 1.63
N VAL A 103 -5.08 -0.91 0.76
CA VAL A 103 -5.49 -1.52 -0.50
C VAL A 103 -6.25 -2.83 -0.25
N ALA A 104 -7.35 -3.05 -0.96
CA ALA A 104 -7.98 -4.36 -1.01
C ALA A 104 -7.00 -5.39 -1.59
N ALA A 105 -7.18 -6.68 -1.25
CA ALA A 105 -6.26 -7.73 -1.70
C ALA A 105 -6.13 -7.72 -3.23
N VAL A 106 -5.01 -7.19 -3.71
CA VAL A 106 -4.67 -7.14 -5.13
C VAL A 106 -4.33 -8.56 -5.59
N PRO A 107 -4.84 -9.04 -6.75
CA PRO A 107 -4.43 -10.34 -7.30
C PRO A 107 -2.91 -10.48 -7.37
N LEU A 108 -2.36 -11.60 -6.88
CA LEU A 108 -0.91 -11.78 -6.79
C LEU A 108 -0.22 -11.72 -8.15
N GLU A 109 -0.92 -12.12 -9.21
CA GLU A 109 -0.44 -12.03 -10.59
C GLU A 109 -0.11 -10.60 -11.05
N PHE A 110 -0.69 -9.56 -10.42
CA PHE A 110 -0.32 -8.18 -10.71
C PHE A 110 1.08 -7.86 -10.18
N PHE A 111 1.41 -8.37 -9.00
CA PHE A 111 2.75 -8.23 -8.43
C PHE A 111 3.78 -9.08 -9.17
N ASP A 112 3.43 -10.33 -9.55
CA ASP A 112 4.29 -11.18 -10.38
C ASP A 112 4.65 -10.45 -11.69
N ARG A 113 3.64 -9.85 -12.34
CA ARG A 113 3.85 -9.04 -13.53
C ARG A 113 4.72 -7.81 -13.27
N ALA A 114 4.51 -7.11 -12.15
CA ALA A 114 5.32 -5.96 -11.79
C ALA A 114 6.80 -6.35 -11.62
N PHE A 115 7.09 -7.41 -10.87
CA PHE A 115 8.46 -7.85 -10.65
C PHE A 115 9.11 -8.45 -11.90
N GLU A 116 8.35 -9.09 -12.78
CA GLU A 116 8.80 -9.50 -14.10
C GLU A 116 9.28 -8.30 -14.93
N LEU A 117 8.49 -7.22 -14.99
CA LEU A 117 8.85 -5.98 -15.67
C LEU A 117 10.09 -5.33 -15.02
N LEU A 118 10.16 -5.29 -13.68
CA LEU A 118 11.30 -4.72 -12.94
C LEU A 118 12.58 -5.57 -13.05
N SER A 119 12.50 -6.82 -13.48
CA SER A 119 13.66 -7.67 -13.68
C SER A 119 14.45 -7.31 -14.94
N SER A 120 13.93 -6.47 -15.82
CA SER A 120 14.60 -5.98 -17.02
C SER A 120 15.89 -5.22 -16.67
N LYS A 121 16.83 -5.13 -17.64
CA LYS A 121 18.08 -4.37 -17.45
C LYS A 121 17.90 -2.87 -17.61
N GLU A 122 16.81 -2.43 -18.20
CA GLU A 122 16.49 -1.02 -18.41
C GLU A 122 15.99 -0.37 -17.11
N SER A 123 16.21 0.93 -17.00
CA SER A 123 15.61 1.71 -15.91
C SER A 123 14.11 1.76 -16.09
N ARG A 124 13.37 1.27 -15.12
CA ARG A 124 11.92 1.12 -15.24
C ARG A 124 11.21 1.39 -13.92
N VAL A 125 10.07 2.03 -14.05
CA VAL A 125 9.12 2.19 -12.96
C VAL A 125 7.84 1.45 -13.34
N VAL A 126 7.22 0.80 -12.37
CA VAL A 126 5.90 0.17 -12.52
C VAL A 126 4.95 0.83 -11.54
N LEU A 127 3.81 1.28 -12.03
CA LEU A 127 2.76 1.90 -11.22
C LEU A 127 1.49 1.06 -11.28
N GLY A 128 0.86 0.87 -10.13
CA GLY A 128 -0.48 0.29 -10.02
C GLY A 128 -1.50 1.41 -9.76
N PRO A 129 -2.27 1.85 -10.75
CA PRO A 129 -3.24 2.94 -10.57
C PRO A 129 -4.28 2.64 -9.51
N SER A 130 -4.64 3.63 -8.69
CA SER A 130 -5.77 3.57 -7.77
C SER A 130 -6.93 4.42 -8.28
N ARG A 131 -8.17 4.00 -7.98
CA ARG A 131 -9.40 4.68 -8.42
C ARG A 131 -9.55 6.12 -7.96
N ASP A 132 -8.84 6.49 -6.90
CA ASP A 132 -8.83 7.86 -6.37
C ASP A 132 -7.91 8.82 -7.13
N GLY A 133 -7.26 8.35 -8.22
CA GLY A 133 -6.32 9.12 -9.04
C GLY A 133 -4.87 9.07 -8.55
N GLY A 134 -4.60 8.31 -7.50
CA GLY A 134 -3.26 7.95 -7.03
C GLY A 134 -2.76 6.63 -7.61
N TYR A 135 -1.93 5.96 -6.85
CA TYR A 135 -1.49 4.60 -7.17
C TYR A 135 -1.36 3.77 -5.88
N TYR A 136 -1.83 2.52 -5.95
CA TYR A 136 -1.70 1.56 -4.86
C TYR A 136 -0.32 0.93 -4.79
N PHE A 137 0.42 0.94 -5.91
CA PHE A 137 1.74 0.34 -6.07
C PHE A 137 2.67 1.27 -6.84
N ILE A 138 3.91 1.41 -6.36
CA ILE A 138 5.02 1.97 -7.11
C ILE A 138 6.24 1.10 -6.90
N GLY A 139 6.79 0.54 -7.98
CA GLY A 139 8.01 -0.26 -7.97
C GLY A 139 9.05 0.29 -8.93
N MET A 140 10.33 0.11 -8.61
CA MET A 140 11.42 0.52 -9.48
C MET A 140 12.64 -0.38 -9.31
N ASN A 141 13.43 -0.51 -10.38
CA ASN A 141 14.64 -1.32 -10.41
C ASN A 141 15.94 -0.48 -10.35
N ARG A 142 15.81 0.84 -10.28
CA ARG A 142 16.92 1.79 -10.03
C ARG A 142 16.40 2.97 -9.21
N PRO A 143 17.23 3.54 -8.33
CA PRO A 143 16.87 4.77 -7.63
C PRO A 143 16.52 5.90 -8.59
N ALA A 144 15.37 6.53 -8.38
CA ALA A 144 14.90 7.70 -9.10
C ALA A 144 14.19 8.66 -8.14
N PRO A 145 14.92 9.23 -7.15
CA PRO A 145 14.34 10.07 -6.10
C PRO A 145 13.64 11.30 -6.66
N GLU A 146 14.04 11.79 -7.83
CA GLU A 146 13.50 12.97 -8.50
C GLU A 146 12.01 12.81 -8.87
N ILE A 147 11.49 11.60 -8.90
CA ILE A 147 10.07 11.32 -9.14
C ILE A 147 9.19 11.96 -8.06
N PHE A 148 9.69 12.05 -6.83
CA PHE A 148 8.94 12.53 -5.68
C PHE A 148 9.12 14.03 -5.39
N ASP A 149 10.12 14.69 -6.00
CA ASP A 149 10.49 16.07 -5.66
C ASP A 149 9.38 17.08 -5.98
N GLY A 150 8.98 17.87 -4.99
CA GLY A 150 8.02 18.97 -5.16
C GLY A 150 6.66 18.53 -5.71
N MET A 151 6.24 17.30 -5.45
CA MET A 151 4.88 16.85 -5.73
C MET A 151 3.94 17.19 -4.58
N SER A 152 2.71 17.54 -4.94
CA SER A 152 1.58 17.55 -3.99
C SER A 152 1.00 16.13 -3.90
N TRP A 153 0.45 15.80 -2.73
CA TRP A 153 -0.11 14.48 -2.47
C TRP A 153 -1.57 14.56 -2.05
N SER A 154 -2.27 13.42 -2.07
CA SER A 154 -3.66 13.29 -1.61
C SER A 154 -4.69 14.06 -2.47
N HIS A 155 -4.51 14.04 -3.77
CA HIS A 155 -5.46 14.53 -4.77
C HIS A 155 -5.55 13.57 -5.97
N ASP A 156 -6.56 13.76 -6.81
CA ASP A 156 -6.92 12.87 -7.93
C ASP A 156 -5.99 12.93 -9.17
N ARG A 157 -4.92 13.74 -9.13
CA ARG A 157 -3.96 13.90 -10.24
C ARG A 157 -2.58 13.32 -9.95
N VAL A 158 -2.37 12.67 -8.81
CA VAL A 158 -1.07 12.14 -8.40
C VAL A 158 -0.49 11.21 -9.46
N LEU A 159 -1.28 10.27 -9.98
CA LEU A 159 -0.85 9.36 -11.05
C LEU A 159 -0.45 10.11 -12.32
N SER A 160 -1.29 11.02 -12.79
CA SER A 160 -1.01 11.77 -14.03
C SER A 160 0.22 12.68 -13.91
N GLU A 161 0.42 13.31 -12.76
CA GLU A 161 1.60 14.13 -12.49
C GLU A 161 2.87 13.28 -12.37
N THR A 162 2.77 12.09 -11.76
CA THR A 162 3.89 11.14 -11.69
C THR A 162 4.30 10.64 -13.07
N THR A 163 3.35 10.21 -13.91
CA THR A 163 3.64 9.73 -15.27
C THR A 163 4.19 10.82 -16.17
N ALA A 164 3.67 12.05 -16.08
CA ALA A 164 4.21 13.21 -16.79
C ALA A 164 5.67 13.52 -16.35
N ARG A 165 5.98 13.33 -15.09
CA ARG A 165 7.34 13.52 -14.55
C ARG A 165 8.29 12.44 -15.05
N LEU A 166 7.88 11.16 -15.01
CA LEU A 166 8.65 10.05 -15.56
C LEU A 166 9.02 10.30 -17.03
N ALA A 167 8.03 10.71 -17.83
CA ALA A 167 8.25 11.05 -19.24
C ALA A 167 9.27 12.19 -19.42
N ARG A 168 9.21 13.24 -18.59
CA ARG A 168 10.20 14.34 -18.63
C ARG A 168 11.61 13.91 -18.23
N LEU A 169 11.73 12.94 -17.32
CA LEU A 169 13.00 12.37 -16.88
C LEU A 169 13.55 11.32 -17.85
N GLY A 170 12.80 10.94 -18.88
CA GLY A 170 13.17 9.87 -19.83
C GLY A 170 13.22 8.50 -19.14
N ILE A 171 12.41 8.29 -18.10
CA ILE A 171 12.30 7.03 -17.39
C ILE A 171 11.10 6.26 -17.95
N ASP A 172 11.35 5.07 -18.48
CA ASP A 172 10.30 4.18 -18.94
C ASP A 172 9.45 3.67 -17.79
N PHE A 173 8.15 3.57 -18.03
CA PHE A 173 7.22 3.06 -17.03
C PHE A 173 6.13 2.18 -17.65
N ASP A 174 5.59 1.29 -16.83
CA ASP A 174 4.42 0.47 -17.14
C ASP A 174 3.32 0.71 -16.10
N LEU A 175 2.09 0.51 -16.52
CA LEU A 175 0.93 0.54 -15.66
C LEU A 175 0.39 -0.89 -15.46
N LEU A 176 0.13 -1.24 -14.22
CA LEU A 176 -0.67 -2.42 -13.86
C LEU A 176 -2.17 -2.12 -14.06
N ALA A 177 -3.01 -3.12 -13.88
CA ALA A 177 -4.44 -2.89 -13.81
C ALA A 177 -4.80 -2.01 -12.61
N GLU A 178 -5.83 -1.17 -12.81
CA GLU A 178 -6.37 -0.31 -11.74
C GLU A 178 -6.94 -1.14 -10.60
N TRP A 179 -6.75 -0.66 -9.37
CA TRP A 179 -7.29 -1.29 -8.17
C TRP A 179 -7.87 -0.23 -7.22
N PHE A 180 -8.22 -0.61 -5.98
CA PHE A 180 -8.89 0.29 -5.05
C PHE A 180 -8.43 0.11 -3.60
N ASP A 181 -8.50 1.20 -2.87
CA ASP A 181 -8.27 1.27 -1.43
C ASP A 181 -9.61 1.18 -0.70
N ILE A 182 -9.59 0.89 0.60
CA ILE A 182 -10.78 0.82 1.44
C ILE A 182 -10.76 1.99 2.42
N ASP A 183 -11.28 3.15 1.98
CA ASP A 183 -11.28 4.40 2.75
C ASP A 183 -12.68 4.95 3.07
N THR A 184 -13.68 4.54 2.32
CA THR A 184 -15.05 5.03 2.44
C THR A 184 -16.06 3.88 2.52
N ALA A 185 -17.30 4.19 2.87
CA ALA A 185 -18.40 3.21 2.83
C ALA A 185 -18.62 2.67 1.40
N GLY A 186 -18.39 3.48 0.36
CA GLY A 186 -18.46 3.04 -1.03
C GLY A 186 -17.42 1.99 -1.37
N ASP A 187 -16.24 2.06 -0.78
CA ASP A 187 -15.17 1.07 -1.01
C ASP A 187 -15.49 -0.26 -0.31
N ILE A 188 -16.17 -0.22 0.83
CA ILE A 188 -16.69 -1.44 1.48
C ILE A 188 -17.73 -2.13 0.59
N GLU A 189 -18.60 -1.37 -0.07
CA GLU A 189 -19.58 -1.90 -1.03
C GLU A 189 -18.87 -2.46 -2.26
N LEU A 190 -17.83 -1.79 -2.73
CA LEU A 190 -16.99 -2.26 -3.84
C LEU A 190 -16.29 -3.58 -3.48
N LEU A 191 -15.70 -3.68 -2.29
CA LEU A 191 -15.13 -4.93 -1.78
C LEU A 191 -16.18 -6.04 -1.75
N ARG A 192 -17.42 -5.74 -1.31
CA ARG A 192 -18.50 -6.71 -1.24
C ARG A 192 -18.92 -7.26 -2.62
N SER A 193 -18.82 -6.43 -3.65
CA SER A 193 -19.12 -6.79 -5.04
C SER A 193 -17.92 -7.34 -5.81
N SER A 194 -16.75 -7.40 -5.20
CA SER A 194 -15.53 -7.93 -5.81
C SER A 194 -15.57 -9.45 -5.95
N ASP A 195 -14.61 -9.99 -6.70
CA ASP A 195 -14.42 -11.43 -6.83
C ASP A 195 -14.32 -12.11 -5.44
N PRO A 196 -14.96 -13.27 -5.23
CA PRO A 196 -14.90 -14.00 -3.96
C PRO A 196 -13.46 -14.29 -3.46
N SER A 197 -12.47 -14.40 -4.35
CA SER A 197 -11.08 -14.60 -3.98
C SER A 197 -10.50 -13.40 -3.23
N VAL A 198 -10.89 -12.18 -3.61
CA VAL A 198 -10.50 -10.93 -2.93
C VAL A 198 -11.03 -10.94 -1.49
N CYS A 199 -12.33 -11.20 -1.32
CA CYS A 199 -12.93 -11.33 0.01
C CYS A 199 -12.30 -12.49 0.82
N GLY A 200 -11.97 -13.59 0.14
CA GLY A 200 -11.29 -14.76 0.72
C GLY A 200 -9.89 -14.46 1.26
N ALA A 201 -9.17 -13.54 0.63
CA ALA A 201 -7.87 -13.05 1.09
C ALA A 201 -7.98 -12.02 2.23
N MET A 202 -9.18 -11.44 2.45
CA MET A 202 -9.42 -10.38 3.45
C MET A 202 -10.28 -10.85 4.64
N LYS A 203 -9.99 -12.03 5.17
CA LYS A 203 -10.83 -12.70 6.17
C LYS A 203 -11.02 -11.89 7.46
N ARG A 204 -9.96 -11.25 7.97
CA ARG A 204 -10.03 -10.45 9.20
C ARG A 204 -10.89 -9.20 8.98
N THR A 205 -10.67 -8.55 7.85
CA THR A 205 -11.42 -7.37 7.41
C THR A 205 -12.91 -7.69 7.28
N VAL A 206 -13.27 -8.72 6.51
CA VAL A 206 -14.67 -9.14 6.32
C VAL A 206 -15.31 -9.54 7.65
N ASN A 207 -14.60 -10.28 8.52
CA ASN A 207 -15.11 -10.66 9.83
C ASN A 207 -15.34 -9.46 10.76
N LEU A 208 -14.49 -8.46 10.69
CA LEU A 208 -14.70 -7.20 11.43
C LEU A 208 -15.93 -6.46 10.89
N LEU A 209 -16.03 -6.27 9.57
CA LEU A 209 -17.16 -5.58 8.94
C LEU A 209 -18.50 -6.24 9.27
N ARG A 210 -18.54 -7.58 9.37
CA ARG A 210 -19.73 -8.32 9.86
C ARG A 210 -20.08 -8.00 11.30
N ARG A 211 -19.09 -7.89 12.17
CA ARG A 211 -19.31 -7.58 13.61
C ARG A 211 -19.83 -6.17 13.85
N VAL A 212 -19.50 -5.24 12.95
CA VAL A 212 -19.92 -3.84 13.04
C VAL A 212 -21.11 -3.53 12.10
N ASP A 213 -21.80 -4.55 11.62
CA ASP A 213 -23.00 -4.48 10.74
C ASP A 213 -22.79 -3.70 9.42
N LEU A 214 -21.56 -3.64 8.93
CA LEU A 214 -21.21 -3.09 7.61
C LEU A 214 -21.04 -4.16 6.52
N TRP A 215 -21.34 -5.42 6.85
CA TRP A 215 -21.26 -6.56 5.93
C TRP A 215 -22.39 -7.54 6.23
N PRO A 216 -23.04 -8.13 5.21
CA PRO A 216 -24.09 -9.15 5.42
C PRO A 216 -23.56 -10.35 6.21
N ARG A 217 -24.45 -10.95 7.02
CA ARG A 217 -24.16 -12.16 7.79
C ARG A 217 -24.06 -13.39 6.91
#